data_231ee5c22cd4f81bcc83e7aa84b1687b
#
_entry.id   231ee5c22cd4f81bcc83e7aa84b1687b
#
_cell.length_a   1.000
_cell.length_b   1.000
_cell.length_c   1.000
_cell.angle_alpha   90.00
_cell.angle_beta   90.00
_cell.angle_gamma   90.00
#
_symmetry.space_group_name_H-M   'P 1'
#
loop_
_entity.id
_entity.type
_entity.pdbx_description
1 polymer ?
#
loop_
_entity_poly.entity_id
_entity_poly.type
_entity_poly.pdbx_seq_one_letter_code
_entity_poly.pdbx_strand_id
1 'polypeptide(L)'
;MKLKYNILAIVAAIAFSGCSSSKKVGEAVDLNGEWNIVEVGGTAIDTTKTEFCPTLGFETAKQSVFGCAGCNSINGKAKVDAAKQTIKLSQVGTTMMLCANMEYEQKILKALESVKGYKAGKGCVELTNGSGKAVLQLKKQ
;
A
#
# COMPACT_ATOMS: atom_id res chain seq x y z
N MET A 1 -31.31 69.91 31.36
CA MET A 1 -31.91 68.61 31.18
C MET A 1 -31.09 67.94 30.13
N LYS A 2 -30.38 66.96 30.53
CA LYS A 2 -29.22 66.47 29.73
C LYS A 2 -29.45 65.01 29.33
N LEU A 3 -29.64 64.82 28.07
CA LEU A 3 -29.81 63.50 27.46
C LEU A 3 -28.47 62.85 27.33
N LYS A 4 -28.28 61.76 28.04
CA LYS A 4 -27.07 60.99 27.97
C LYS A 4 -27.28 59.88 26.96
N TYR A 5 -26.60 59.98 25.84
CA TYR A 5 -26.54 58.88 24.84
C TYR A 5 -25.49 57.89 25.27
N ASN A 6 -25.91 56.71 25.64
CA ASN A 6 -25.07 55.56 25.79
C ASN A 6 -24.87 54.92 24.41
N ILE A 7 -23.70 55.10 23.87
CA ILE A 7 -23.31 54.39 22.64
C ILE A 7 -22.83 53.01 23.07
N LEU A 8 -23.69 52.02 22.82
CA LEU A 8 -23.34 50.62 23.01
C LEU A 8 -22.54 50.14 21.81
N ALA A 9 -21.24 50.04 21.98
CA ALA A 9 -20.37 49.48 20.96
C ALA A 9 -20.59 47.96 20.88
N ILE A 10 -21.23 47.51 19.82
CA ILE A 10 -21.36 46.10 19.49
C ILE A 10 -20.09 45.69 18.81
N VAL A 11 -19.25 44.98 19.56
CA VAL A 11 -18.09 44.28 19.00
C VAL A 11 -18.57 42.99 18.33
N ALA A 12 -18.67 43.00 17.04
CA ALA A 12 -18.95 41.81 16.27
C ALA A 12 -17.69 40.93 16.27
N ALA A 13 -17.68 39.88 17.07
CA ALA A 13 -16.66 38.83 17.02
C ALA A 13 -16.89 37.99 15.75
N ILE A 14 -16.08 38.24 14.75
CA ILE A 14 -16.04 37.40 13.57
C ILE A 14 -15.27 36.11 13.95
N ALA A 15 -16.00 35.05 14.24
CA ALA A 15 -15.44 33.73 14.39
C ALA A 15 -15.00 33.23 13.01
N PHE A 16 -13.70 33.29 12.74
CA PHE A 16 -13.13 32.58 11.63
C PHE A 16 -13.21 31.07 11.93
N SER A 17 -14.27 30.44 11.44
CA SER A 17 -14.33 29.00 11.32
C SER A 17 -13.29 28.57 10.27
N GLY A 18 -12.06 28.40 10.70
CA GLY A 18 -11.04 27.77 9.90
C GLY A 18 -11.48 26.33 9.62
N CYS A 19 -12.01 26.05 8.44
CA CYS A 19 -12.10 24.70 7.90
C CYS A 19 -10.67 24.21 7.70
N SER A 20 -10.11 23.61 8.74
CA SER A 20 -8.93 22.75 8.65
C SER A 20 -9.35 21.54 7.81
N SER A 21 -9.15 21.61 6.52
CA SER A 21 -9.12 20.41 5.68
C SER A 21 -7.91 19.62 6.11
N SER A 22 -8.06 18.81 7.14
CA SER A 22 -7.11 17.77 7.47
C SER A 22 -7.14 16.81 6.30
N LYS A 23 -6.24 17.03 5.30
CA LYS A 23 -5.78 15.94 4.47
C LYS A 23 -5.28 14.89 5.45
N LYS A 24 -6.02 13.79 5.60
CA LYS A 24 -5.50 12.60 6.23
C LYS A 24 -4.26 12.24 5.42
N VAL A 25 -3.11 12.64 5.91
CA VAL A 25 -1.83 12.07 5.50
C VAL A 25 -2.00 10.60 5.81
N GLY A 26 -2.06 9.77 4.77
CA GLY A 26 -2.28 8.35 4.93
C GLY A 26 -1.28 7.83 5.94
N GLU A 27 -1.79 7.08 6.92
CA GLU A 27 -0.99 6.48 7.96
C GLU A 27 0.22 5.79 7.32
N ALA A 28 1.42 6.15 7.76
CA ALA A 28 2.65 5.63 7.18
C ALA A 28 2.68 4.12 7.39
N VAL A 29 2.55 3.35 6.31
CA VAL A 29 2.57 1.90 6.35
C VAL A 29 4.00 1.43 6.45
N ASP A 30 4.32 0.68 7.49
CA ASP A 30 5.57 -0.08 7.56
C ASP A 30 5.40 -1.38 6.75
N LEU A 31 6.11 -1.48 5.63
CA LEU A 31 6.11 -2.67 4.80
C LEU A 31 6.92 -3.82 5.37
N ASN A 32 7.77 -3.58 6.38
CA ASN A 32 8.67 -4.60 6.90
C ASN A 32 7.90 -5.82 7.44
N GLY A 33 8.37 -7.01 7.13
CA GLY A 33 7.80 -8.29 7.56
C GLY A 33 7.10 -9.05 6.44
N GLU A 34 6.30 -10.05 6.81
CA GLU A 34 5.66 -10.98 5.88
C GLU A 34 4.17 -10.69 5.70
N TRP A 35 3.70 -10.88 4.50
CA TRP A 35 2.36 -10.56 4.05
C TRP A 35 1.79 -11.66 3.17
N ASN A 36 0.51 -11.97 3.33
CA ASN A 36 -0.22 -12.80 2.38
C ASN A 36 -0.67 -11.94 1.20
N ILE A 37 -0.45 -12.40 -0.03
CA ILE A 37 -1.03 -11.80 -1.22
C ILE A 37 -2.47 -12.29 -1.33
N VAL A 38 -3.44 -11.41 -1.16
CA VAL A 38 -4.87 -11.77 -1.13
C VAL A 38 -5.61 -11.40 -2.40
N GLU A 39 -5.04 -10.49 -3.21
CA GLU A 39 -5.65 -10.05 -4.47
C GLU A 39 -4.57 -9.68 -5.49
N VAL A 40 -4.81 -9.99 -6.74
CA VAL A 40 -3.98 -9.61 -7.88
C VAL A 40 -4.84 -9.05 -9.00
N GLY A 41 -4.50 -7.84 -9.47
CA GLY A 41 -5.21 -7.17 -10.57
C GLY A 41 -6.70 -6.96 -10.34
N GLY A 42 -7.14 -6.77 -9.09
CA GLY A 42 -8.55 -6.59 -8.73
C GLY A 42 -9.32 -7.91 -8.54
N THR A 43 -8.63 -9.05 -8.57
CA THR A 43 -9.25 -10.37 -8.39
C THR A 43 -8.69 -11.03 -7.14
N ALA A 44 -9.55 -11.47 -6.24
CA ALA A 44 -9.18 -12.23 -5.04
C ALA A 44 -8.51 -13.55 -5.43
N ILE A 45 -7.46 -13.91 -4.70
CA ILE A 45 -6.74 -15.17 -4.93
C ILE A 45 -7.49 -16.31 -4.26
N ASP A 46 -7.83 -17.33 -5.06
CA ASP A 46 -8.34 -18.59 -4.58
C ASP A 46 -7.18 -19.53 -4.25
N THR A 47 -6.85 -19.64 -2.96
CA THR A 47 -5.71 -20.44 -2.49
C THR A 47 -5.89 -21.95 -2.69
N THR A 48 -7.09 -22.41 -3.02
CA THR A 48 -7.33 -23.81 -3.38
C THR A 48 -6.78 -24.16 -4.76
N LYS A 49 -6.45 -23.14 -5.56
CA LYS A 49 -5.88 -23.26 -6.91
C LYS A 49 -4.39 -22.98 -6.97
N THR A 50 -3.73 -22.79 -5.83
CA THR A 50 -2.28 -22.59 -5.72
C THR A 50 -1.64 -23.76 -4.96
N GLU A 51 -0.40 -24.11 -5.31
CA GLU A 51 0.33 -25.16 -4.59
C GLU A 51 0.68 -24.71 -3.17
N PHE A 52 1.10 -23.44 -3.04
CA PHE A 52 1.42 -22.80 -1.77
C PHE A 52 0.64 -21.49 -1.63
N CYS A 53 0.38 -21.07 -0.41
CA CYS A 53 -0.22 -19.75 -0.16
C CYS A 53 0.69 -18.64 -0.69
N PRO A 54 0.21 -17.77 -1.57
CA PRO A 54 1.03 -16.68 -2.08
C PRO A 54 1.39 -15.67 -0.98
N THR A 55 2.68 -15.39 -0.86
CA THR A 55 3.24 -14.49 0.15
C THR A 55 4.25 -13.54 -0.43
N LEU A 56 4.45 -12.41 0.23
CA LEU A 56 5.49 -11.45 -0.08
C LEU A 56 6.05 -10.86 1.21
N GLY A 57 7.35 -10.90 1.38
CA GLY A 57 8.03 -10.34 2.54
C GLY A 57 9.00 -9.25 2.15
N PHE A 58 9.18 -8.28 3.03
CA PHE A 58 10.13 -7.19 2.87
C PHE A 58 11.02 -7.09 4.09
N GLU A 59 12.33 -7.08 3.88
CA GLU A 59 13.33 -6.66 4.86
C GLU A 59 13.91 -5.32 4.43
N THR A 60 13.28 -4.25 4.86
CA THR A 60 13.61 -2.90 4.40
C THR A 60 15.04 -2.48 4.74
N ALA A 61 15.57 -2.92 5.88
CA ALA A 61 16.96 -2.66 6.29
C ALA A 61 17.99 -3.35 5.37
N LYS A 62 17.66 -4.51 4.82
CA LYS A 62 18.50 -5.25 3.87
C LYS A 62 18.17 -4.93 2.41
N GLN A 63 17.15 -4.12 2.18
CA GLN A 63 16.63 -3.82 0.85
C GLN A 63 16.27 -5.09 0.07
N SER A 64 15.66 -6.08 0.72
CA SER A 64 15.30 -7.35 0.11
C SER A 64 13.80 -7.57 0.07
N VAL A 65 13.36 -8.30 -0.96
CA VAL A 65 12.02 -8.85 -1.12
C VAL A 65 12.14 -10.34 -1.31
N PHE A 66 11.23 -11.08 -0.69
CA PHE A 66 11.18 -12.54 -0.76
C PHE A 66 9.73 -13.02 -0.66
N GLY A 67 9.47 -14.27 -0.92
CA GLY A 67 8.14 -14.84 -0.78
C GLY A 67 7.88 -16.02 -1.69
N CYS A 68 6.60 -16.25 -1.98
CA CYS A 68 6.12 -17.28 -2.87
C CYS A 68 5.02 -16.73 -3.77
N ALA A 69 5.07 -17.03 -5.06
CA ALA A 69 4.05 -16.58 -6.01
C ALA A 69 2.87 -17.57 -6.16
N GLY A 70 2.83 -18.58 -5.31
CA GLY A 70 1.82 -19.66 -5.37
C GLY A 70 2.37 -21.01 -5.81
N CYS A 71 3.52 -21.05 -6.48
CA CYS A 71 4.29 -22.23 -6.79
C CYS A 71 5.77 -21.97 -6.51
N ASN A 72 6.35 -20.98 -7.16
CA ASN A 72 7.77 -20.68 -7.06
C ASN A 72 8.09 -19.63 -5.98
N SER A 73 9.26 -19.79 -5.36
CA SER A 73 9.80 -18.80 -4.43
C SER A 73 10.25 -17.56 -5.19
N ILE A 74 10.03 -16.40 -4.57
CA ILE A 74 10.45 -15.08 -5.05
C ILE A 74 11.64 -14.63 -4.22
N ASN A 75 12.66 -14.08 -4.87
CA ASN A 75 13.79 -13.40 -4.23
C ASN A 75 14.20 -12.21 -5.06
N GLY A 76 14.58 -11.11 -4.41
CA GLY A 76 15.02 -9.92 -5.12
C GLY A 76 15.41 -8.78 -4.20
N LYS A 77 15.59 -7.62 -4.79
CA LYS A 77 15.86 -6.38 -4.07
C LYS A 77 14.66 -5.46 -4.08
N ALA A 78 14.41 -4.81 -2.95
CA ALA A 78 13.34 -3.83 -2.76
C ALA A 78 13.88 -2.60 -2.04
N LYS A 79 14.06 -1.50 -2.76
CA LYS A 79 14.36 -0.21 -2.15
C LYS A 79 13.06 0.51 -1.87
N VAL A 80 12.76 0.70 -0.57
CA VAL A 80 11.54 1.35 -0.08
C VAL A 80 11.88 2.76 0.40
N ASP A 81 11.12 3.75 -0.06
CA ASP A 81 11.12 5.11 0.48
C ASP A 81 9.79 5.32 1.20
N ALA A 82 9.83 5.24 2.53
CA ALA A 82 8.63 5.33 3.36
C ALA A 82 8.00 6.74 3.35
N ALA A 83 8.82 7.79 3.19
CA ALA A 83 8.32 9.16 3.14
C ALA A 83 7.49 9.43 1.87
N LYS A 84 7.91 8.85 0.75
CA LYS A 84 7.24 8.96 -0.54
C LYS A 84 6.28 7.82 -0.84
N GLN A 85 6.29 6.77 -0.01
CA GLN A 85 5.56 5.53 -0.24
C GLN A 85 5.85 4.92 -1.63
N THR A 86 7.13 4.92 -2.00
CA THR A 86 7.60 4.34 -3.27
C THR A 86 8.42 3.08 -3.03
N ILE A 87 8.36 2.17 -4.00
CA ILE A 87 9.15 0.93 -4.02
C ILE A 87 9.84 0.83 -5.37
N LYS A 88 11.12 0.49 -5.34
CA LYS A 88 11.85 0.06 -6.53
C LYS A 88 12.27 -1.40 -6.35
N LEU A 89 11.60 -2.29 -7.08
CA LEU A 89 11.99 -3.70 -7.18
C LEU A 89 13.07 -3.86 -8.25
N SER A 90 14.06 -4.71 -7.99
CA SER A 90 15.11 -5.04 -8.94
C SER A 90 15.66 -6.43 -8.67
N GLN A 91 16.23 -7.04 -9.69
CA GLN A 91 16.81 -8.38 -9.60
C GLN A 91 15.84 -9.42 -9.00
N VAL A 92 14.55 -9.27 -9.31
CA VAL A 92 13.53 -10.23 -8.88
C VAL A 92 13.69 -11.49 -9.72
N GLY A 93 13.97 -12.59 -9.03
CA GLY A 93 14.07 -13.91 -9.62
C GLY A 93 13.15 -14.89 -8.90
N THR A 94 12.90 -16.01 -9.56
CA THR A 94 12.07 -17.11 -9.03
C THR A 94 12.76 -18.44 -9.22
N THR A 95 12.40 -19.43 -8.40
CA THR A 95 12.66 -20.82 -8.73
C THR A 95 11.87 -21.23 -9.98
N MET A 96 12.15 -22.39 -10.56
CA MET A 96 11.55 -22.86 -11.81
C MET A 96 10.89 -24.23 -11.63
N MET A 97 9.99 -24.34 -10.64
CA MET A 97 9.16 -25.53 -10.49
C MET A 97 7.95 -25.44 -11.44
N LEU A 98 7.46 -26.60 -11.87
CA LEU A 98 6.21 -26.73 -12.62
C LEU A 98 5.12 -27.26 -11.68
N CYS A 99 4.15 -26.42 -11.38
CA CYS A 99 2.96 -26.80 -10.62
C CYS A 99 1.75 -26.99 -11.54
N ALA A 100 0.74 -27.70 -11.07
CA ALA A 100 -0.46 -28.00 -11.86
C ALA A 100 -1.19 -26.75 -12.35
N ASN A 101 -1.17 -25.66 -11.57
CA ASN A 101 -1.76 -24.39 -11.95
C ASN A 101 -0.79 -23.23 -11.68
N MET A 102 -0.39 -22.55 -12.74
CA MET A 102 0.56 -21.43 -12.71
C MET A 102 -0.13 -20.07 -12.97
N GLU A 103 -1.47 -20.04 -13.06
CA GLU A 103 -2.20 -18.83 -13.46
C GLU A 103 -1.98 -17.67 -12.50
N TYR A 104 -2.11 -17.91 -11.19
CA TYR A 104 -1.90 -16.87 -10.18
C TYR A 104 -0.45 -16.43 -10.10
N GLU A 105 0.49 -17.38 -10.22
CA GLU A 105 1.91 -17.06 -10.24
C GLU A 105 2.27 -16.10 -11.38
N GLN A 106 1.83 -16.39 -12.59
CA GLN A 106 2.08 -15.53 -13.74
C GLN A 106 1.49 -14.13 -13.54
N LYS A 107 0.27 -14.04 -13.01
CA LYS A 107 -0.36 -12.76 -12.69
C LYS A 107 0.39 -11.99 -11.61
N ILE A 108 0.83 -12.64 -10.54
CA ILE A 108 1.59 -12.03 -9.44
C ILE A 108 2.94 -11.52 -9.94
N LEU A 109 3.69 -12.33 -10.68
CA LEU A 109 4.99 -11.93 -11.20
C LEU A 109 4.87 -10.74 -12.16
N LYS A 110 3.88 -10.75 -13.06
CA LYS A 110 3.59 -9.61 -13.93
C LYS A 110 3.19 -8.35 -13.16
N ALA A 111 2.41 -8.50 -12.10
CA ALA A 111 2.04 -7.37 -11.24
C ALA A 111 3.27 -6.79 -10.54
N LEU A 112 4.19 -7.62 -10.03
CA LEU A 112 5.43 -7.19 -9.38
C LEU A 112 6.33 -6.33 -10.31
N GLU A 113 6.38 -6.64 -11.60
CA GLU A 113 7.13 -5.84 -12.59
C GLU A 113 6.63 -4.40 -12.69
N SER A 114 5.34 -4.21 -12.45
CA SER A 114 4.68 -2.90 -12.55
C SER A 114 4.70 -2.08 -11.25
N VAL A 115 5.08 -2.67 -10.12
CA VAL A 115 5.07 -2.01 -8.80
C VAL A 115 6.03 -0.83 -8.78
N LYS A 116 5.52 0.32 -8.33
CA LYS A 116 6.28 1.58 -8.14
C LYS A 116 6.02 2.22 -6.78
N GLY A 117 4.96 1.84 -6.09
CA GLY A 117 4.61 2.41 -4.80
C GLY A 117 3.68 1.52 -3.98
N TYR A 118 3.25 2.04 -2.85
CA TYR A 118 2.31 1.38 -1.96
C TYR A 118 1.49 2.38 -1.17
N LYS A 119 0.36 1.95 -0.67
CA LYS A 119 -0.53 2.78 0.18
C LYS A 119 -1.33 1.90 1.13
N ALA A 120 -1.85 2.53 2.20
CA ALA A 120 -2.81 1.88 3.08
C ALA A 120 -4.14 1.66 2.35
N GLY A 121 -4.69 0.45 2.44
CA GLY A 121 -6.04 0.10 2.05
C GLY A 121 -6.94 -0.15 3.26
N LYS A 122 -8.13 -0.67 3.04
CA LYS A 122 -9.06 -1.05 4.12
C LYS A 122 -8.62 -2.38 4.75
N GLY A 123 -7.80 -2.32 5.81
CA GLY A 123 -7.26 -3.50 6.48
C GLY A 123 -6.25 -4.29 5.65
N CYS A 124 -5.64 -3.67 4.69
CA CYS A 124 -4.62 -4.23 3.81
C CYS A 124 -3.61 -3.17 3.40
N VAL A 125 -2.56 -3.59 2.71
CA VAL A 125 -1.63 -2.71 2.00
C VAL A 125 -1.80 -2.97 0.51
N GLU A 126 -1.92 -1.92 -0.27
CA GLU A 126 -1.98 -2.00 -1.71
C GLU A 126 -0.62 -1.65 -2.31
N LEU A 127 -0.06 -2.56 -3.10
CA LEU A 127 1.07 -2.23 -3.97
C LEU A 127 0.52 -1.63 -5.25
N THR A 128 1.09 -0.51 -5.68
CA THR A 128 0.57 0.29 -6.79
C THR A 128 1.57 0.39 -7.93
N ASN A 129 1.06 0.52 -9.14
CA ASN A 129 1.87 0.84 -10.33
C ASN A 129 2.19 2.33 -10.41
N GLY A 130 2.86 2.74 -11.49
CA GLY A 130 3.26 4.13 -11.71
C GLY A 130 2.11 5.13 -11.85
N SER A 131 0.88 4.68 -12.14
CA SER A 131 -0.33 5.50 -12.17
C SER A 131 -1.09 5.54 -10.84
N GLY A 132 -0.58 4.85 -9.79
CA GLY A 132 -1.23 4.77 -8.48
C GLY A 132 -2.35 3.73 -8.39
N LYS A 133 -2.55 2.91 -9.44
CA LYS A 133 -3.53 1.82 -9.42
C LYS A 133 -2.99 0.64 -8.62
N ALA A 134 -3.81 0.09 -7.72
CA ALA A 134 -3.48 -1.14 -6.99
C ALA A 134 -3.34 -2.33 -7.96
N VAL A 135 -2.22 -3.04 -7.85
CA VAL A 135 -1.91 -4.24 -8.63
C VAL A 135 -1.83 -5.50 -7.77
N LEU A 136 -1.50 -5.35 -6.50
CA LEU A 136 -1.54 -6.41 -5.48
C LEU A 136 -2.14 -5.85 -4.19
N GLN A 137 -2.89 -6.69 -3.46
CA GLN A 137 -3.30 -6.40 -2.09
C GLN A 137 -2.65 -7.39 -1.14
N LEU A 138 -2.10 -6.87 -0.05
CA LEU A 138 -1.36 -7.61 0.95
C LEU A 138 -2.07 -7.50 2.31
N LYS A 139 -2.20 -8.62 3.01
CA LYS A 139 -2.63 -8.66 4.41
C LYS A 139 -1.50 -9.17 5.28
N LYS A 140 -1.29 -8.56 6.43
CA LYS A 140 -0.30 -8.99 7.42
C LYS A 140 -0.58 -10.43 7.82
N GLN A 141 0.49 -11.24 7.95
CA GLN A 141 0.42 -12.56 8.55
C GLN A 141 0.26 -12.48 10.06
#